data_b7609610ebaf674a2378fee5e8094eb5
#
_entry.id   b7609610ebaf674a2378fee5e8094eb5
#
_cell.length_a   1.000
_cell.length_b   1.000
_cell.length_c   1.000
_cell.angle_alpha   90.00
_cell.angle_beta   90.00
_cell.angle_gamma   90.00
#
_symmetry.space_group_name_H-M   'P 1'
#
loop_
_entity.id
_entity.type
_entity.pdbx_description
1 polymer ?
#
loop_
_entity_poly.entity_id
_entity_poly.type
_entity_poly.pdbx_seq_one_letter_code
_entity_poly.pdbx_strand_id
1 'polypeptide(L)'
;VAIQQLIGVGVLESVHGKGTFLRDDRVETLLTGASQITPADCADIRAVLQFRRILEPEAAALAAKNATKAQIGRLHELTGRLPALRGQKSEFVRCDMAFHEELCRASGNHLLVKSLHEVFEQTVRNHEQLTQRFGEQDALFFHPMILNAVEVHNDNLARALMQAHILQNYDKV
;
A
#
# COMPACT_ATOMS: atom_id res chain seq x y z
N VAL A 1 -33.78 -11.38 -21.92
CA VAL A 1 -32.85 -12.37 -21.33
C VAL A 1 -31.61 -11.65 -20.77
N ALA A 2 -30.91 -10.81 -21.54
CA ALA A 2 -29.66 -10.17 -21.11
C ALA A 2 -29.84 -9.25 -19.87
N ILE A 3 -30.87 -8.40 -19.82
CA ILE A 3 -31.12 -7.49 -18.69
C ILE A 3 -31.40 -8.28 -17.40
N GLN A 4 -32.15 -9.36 -17.45
CA GLN A 4 -32.44 -10.19 -16.28
C GLN A 4 -31.20 -10.93 -15.77
N GLN A 5 -30.31 -11.35 -16.67
CA GLN A 5 -29.02 -11.92 -16.28
C GLN A 5 -28.14 -10.89 -15.59
N LEU A 6 -28.07 -9.65 -16.10
CA LEU A 6 -27.34 -8.55 -15.46
C LEU A 6 -27.91 -8.14 -14.10
N ILE A 7 -29.23 -8.22 -13.94
CA ILE A 7 -29.88 -8.02 -12.62
C ILE A 7 -29.52 -9.18 -11.68
N GLY A 8 -29.55 -10.41 -12.17
CA GLY A 8 -29.26 -11.60 -11.36
C GLY A 8 -27.81 -11.64 -10.83
N VAL A 9 -26.86 -11.10 -11.59
CA VAL A 9 -25.44 -10.97 -11.16
C VAL A 9 -25.15 -9.64 -10.45
N GLY A 10 -26.19 -8.80 -10.22
CA GLY A 10 -26.09 -7.58 -9.43
C GLY A 10 -25.46 -6.38 -10.14
N VAL A 11 -25.33 -6.42 -11.47
CA VAL A 11 -24.84 -5.29 -12.31
C VAL A 11 -25.89 -4.24 -12.50
N LEU A 12 -27.13 -4.69 -12.67
CA LEU A 12 -28.29 -3.82 -12.81
C LEU A 12 -29.23 -3.99 -11.62
N GLU A 13 -29.90 -2.93 -11.28
CA GLU A 13 -30.99 -2.90 -10.29
C GLU A 13 -32.26 -2.39 -10.97
N SER A 14 -33.38 -3.11 -10.81
CA SER A 14 -34.66 -2.69 -11.33
C SER A 14 -35.52 -2.12 -10.21
N VAL A 15 -35.93 -0.86 -10.35
CA VAL A 15 -36.81 -0.18 -9.39
C VAL A 15 -38.18 -0.02 -10.04
N HIS A 16 -39.19 -0.63 -9.43
CA HIS A 16 -40.56 -0.60 -9.94
C HIS A 16 -41.06 0.84 -10.16
N GLY A 17 -41.54 1.13 -11.36
CA GLY A 17 -42.02 2.46 -11.76
C GLY A 17 -40.94 3.51 -12.05
N LYS A 18 -39.64 3.20 -11.87
CA LYS A 18 -38.54 4.14 -12.09
C LYS A 18 -37.55 3.70 -13.20
N GLY A 19 -37.49 2.39 -13.49
CA GLY A 19 -36.63 1.86 -14.53
C GLY A 19 -35.53 0.91 -14.01
N THR A 20 -34.60 0.61 -14.91
CA THR A 20 -33.43 -0.23 -14.61
C THR A 20 -32.18 0.63 -14.60
N PHE A 21 -31.43 0.56 -13.52
CA PHE A 21 -30.27 1.41 -13.24
C PHE A 21 -29.02 0.55 -13.12
N LEU A 22 -27.88 1.12 -13.47
CA LEU A 22 -26.58 0.52 -13.28
C LEU A 22 -26.19 0.63 -11.80
N ARG A 23 -25.74 -0.46 -11.20
CA ARG A 23 -25.08 -0.44 -9.89
C ARG A 23 -23.62 -0.10 -10.08
N ASP A 24 -23.23 1.10 -9.69
CA ASP A 24 -22.00 1.78 -10.05
C ASP A 24 -20.70 1.06 -9.59
N ASP A 25 -20.77 0.29 -8.51
CA ASP A 25 -19.62 -0.31 -7.84
C ASP A 25 -19.10 -1.63 -8.44
N ARG A 26 -19.83 -2.23 -9.40
CA ARG A 26 -19.50 -3.55 -9.95
C ARG A 26 -19.26 -3.61 -11.46
N VAL A 27 -19.57 -2.54 -12.18
CA VAL A 27 -19.53 -2.55 -13.64
C VAL A 27 -18.11 -2.57 -14.16
N GLU A 28 -17.23 -1.82 -13.53
CA GLU A 28 -15.82 -1.76 -13.92
C GLU A 28 -15.13 -3.12 -13.75
N THR A 29 -15.43 -3.83 -12.66
CA THR A 29 -14.91 -5.18 -12.39
C THR A 29 -15.39 -6.23 -13.40
N LEU A 30 -16.65 -6.13 -13.85
CA LEU A 30 -17.23 -7.09 -14.81
C LEU A 30 -16.84 -6.81 -16.25
N LEU A 31 -16.64 -5.53 -16.60
CA LEU A 31 -16.23 -5.12 -17.94
C LEU A 31 -14.74 -5.30 -18.21
N THR A 32 -13.90 -5.21 -17.17
CA THR A 32 -12.45 -5.32 -17.32
C THR A 32 -11.93 -6.74 -17.15
N GLY A 33 -12.71 -7.66 -16.57
CA GLY A 33 -12.24 -9.01 -16.21
C GLY A 33 -11.02 -8.97 -15.28
N ALA A 34 -10.74 -7.81 -14.71
CA ALA A 34 -9.57 -7.61 -13.88
C ALA A 34 -9.76 -8.35 -12.55
N SER A 35 -8.89 -9.29 -12.28
CA SER A 35 -8.73 -9.88 -10.97
C SER A 35 -8.29 -8.75 -10.02
N GLN A 36 -9.24 -8.19 -9.26
CA GLN A 36 -8.91 -7.26 -8.19
C GLN A 36 -8.40 -8.05 -6.99
N ILE A 37 -7.36 -7.55 -6.34
CA ILE A 37 -6.94 -8.07 -5.04
C ILE A 37 -8.07 -7.83 -4.04
N THR A 38 -8.53 -8.90 -3.40
CA THR A 38 -9.65 -8.87 -2.45
C THR A 38 -9.14 -8.91 -1.01
N PRO A 39 -9.96 -8.52 -0.01
CA PRO A 39 -9.60 -8.72 1.40
C PRO A 39 -9.27 -10.18 1.73
N ALA A 40 -9.89 -11.15 1.04
CA ALA A 40 -9.62 -12.57 1.24
C ALA A 40 -8.21 -12.97 0.77
N ASP A 41 -7.74 -12.40 -0.35
CA ASP A 41 -6.38 -12.62 -0.84
C ASP A 41 -5.34 -12.04 0.12
N CYS A 42 -5.68 -11.00 0.84
CA CYS A 42 -4.83 -10.32 1.83
C CYS A 42 -5.06 -10.79 3.27
N ALA A 43 -5.85 -11.84 3.50
CA ALA A 43 -6.11 -12.37 4.85
C ALA A 43 -4.86 -13.02 5.44
N ASP A 44 -4.00 -13.61 4.61
CA ASP A 44 -2.69 -14.13 5.04
C ASP A 44 -1.67 -13.00 5.10
N ILE A 45 -1.47 -12.50 6.31
CA ILE A 45 -0.48 -11.45 6.62
C ILE A 45 0.94 -11.83 6.16
N ARG A 46 1.30 -13.12 6.24
CA ARG A 46 2.61 -13.59 5.82
C ARG A 46 2.79 -13.46 4.32
N ALA A 47 1.77 -13.78 3.54
CA ALA A 47 1.79 -13.59 2.09
C ALA A 47 1.92 -12.10 1.71
N VAL A 48 1.21 -11.20 2.41
CA VAL A 48 1.31 -9.75 2.22
C VAL A 48 2.73 -9.25 2.52
N LEU A 49 3.32 -9.65 3.64
CA LEU A 49 4.69 -9.27 3.98
C LEU A 49 5.72 -9.85 3.03
N GLN A 50 5.50 -11.07 2.50
CA GLN A 50 6.33 -11.65 1.45
C GLN A 50 6.26 -10.85 0.15
N PHE A 51 5.06 -10.44 -0.27
CA PHE A 51 4.87 -9.54 -1.42
C PHE A 51 5.63 -8.23 -1.22
N ARG A 52 5.45 -7.57 -0.09
CA ARG A 52 6.14 -6.33 0.27
C ARG A 52 7.67 -6.49 0.24
N ARG A 53 8.20 -7.60 0.79
CA ARG A 53 9.62 -7.90 0.82
C ARG A 53 10.24 -8.08 -0.56
N ILE A 54 9.46 -8.52 -1.55
CA ILE A 54 9.92 -8.66 -2.93
C ILE A 54 9.92 -7.29 -3.65
N LEU A 55 8.91 -6.48 -3.42
CA LEU A 55 8.62 -5.29 -4.21
C LEU A 55 9.25 -4.02 -3.65
N GLU A 56 9.13 -3.77 -2.35
CA GLU A 56 9.50 -2.49 -1.76
C GLU A 56 11.02 -2.22 -1.69
N PRO A 57 11.91 -3.21 -1.48
CA PRO A 57 13.35 -2.97 -1.56
C PRO A 57 13.79 -2.46 -2.93
N GLU A 58 13.23 -2.98 -4.02
CA GLU A 58 13.51 -2.51 -5.37
C GLU A 58 12.90 -1.13 -5.62
N ALA A 59 11.71 -0.86 -5.08
CA ALA A 59 11.12 0.47 -5.14
C ALA A 59 12.00 1.52 -4.42
N ALA A 60 12.54 1.20 -3.25
CA ALA A 60 13.46 2.08 -2.51
C ALA A 60 14.77 2.32 -3.26
N ALA A 61 15.33 1.29 -3.88
CA ALA A 61 16.54 1.41 -4.72
C ALA A 61 16.30 2.31 -5.95
N LEU A 62 15.16 2.13 -6.61
CA LEU A 62 14.78 2.98 -7.74
C LEU A 62 14.48 4.41 -7.30
N ALA A 63 13.85 4.60 -6.13
CA ALA A 63 13.62 5.92 -5.54
C ALA A 63 14.95 6.67 -5.30
N ALA A 64 15.98 5.98 -4.80
CA ALA A 64 17.30 6.58 -4.62
C ALA A 64 17.92 7.08 -5.95
N LYS A 65 17.54 6.50 -7.09
CA LYS A 65 18.00 6.94 -8.42
C LYS A 65 17.13 8.04 -9.02
N ASN A 66 15.83 8.00 -8.78
CA ASN A 66 14.86 8.73 -9.59
C ASN A 66 14.09 9.82 -8.82
N ALA A 67 14.15 9.83 -7.46
CA ALA A 67 13.36 10.73 -6.64
C ALA A 67 13.63 12.20 -6.98
N THR A 68 12.56 12.94 -7.22
CA THR A 68 12.60 14.39 -7.36
C THR A 68 12.72 15.06 -5.99
N LYS A 69 13.20 16.31 -5.95
CA LYS A 69 13.25 17.12 -4.73
C LYS A 69 11.88 17.23 -4.03
N ALA A 70 10.80 17.32 -4.79
CA ALA A 70 9.45 17.38 -4.23
C ALA A 70 9.06 16.08 -3.53
N GLN A 71 9.39 14.93 -4.11
CA GLN A 71 9.13 13.61 -3.50
C GLN A 71 9.98 13.39 -2.25
N ILE A 72 11.26 13.78 -2.27
CA ILE A 72 12.12 13.77 -1.08
C ILE A 72 11.51 14.65 0.03
N GLY A 73 11.03 15.86 -0.30
CA GLY A 73 10.33 16.72 0.64
C GLY A 73 9.08 16.07 1.22
N ARG A 74 8.32 15.35 0.39
CA ARG A 74 7.15 14.61 0.86
C ARG A 74 7.50 13.45 1.80
N LEU A 75 8.57 12.72 1.51
CA LEU A 75 9.09 11.66 2.40
C LEU A 75 9.55 12.23 3.74
N HIS A 76 10.18 13.42 3.76
CA HIS A 76 10.52 14.15 5.00
C HIS A 76 9.28 14.51 5.83
N GLU A 77 8.23 15.03 5.19
CA GLU A 77 6.99 15.35 5.89
C GLU A 77 6.39 14.10 6.55
N LEU A 78 6.30 12.99 5.82
CA LEU A 78 5.74 11.74 6.32
C LEU A 78 6.57 11.17 7.47
N THR A 79 7.89 11.11 7.30
CA THR A 79 8.82 10.62 8.33
C THR A 79 8.78 11.52 9.58
N GLY A 80 8.73 12.83 9.41
CA GLY A 80 8.69 13.79 10.52
C GLY A 80 7.38 13.78 11.30
N ARG A 81 6.28 13.32 10.71
CA ARG A 81 4.97 13.21 11.38
C ARG A 81 4.86 11.99 12.30
N LEU A 82 5.51 10.87 11.94
CA LEU A 82 5.39 9.60 12.67
C LEU A 82 5.61 9.70 14.19
N PRO A 83 6.62 10.41 14.71
CA PRO A 83 6.83 10.51 16.15
C PRO A 83 5.66 11.14 16.91
N ALA A 84 4.98 12.12 16.30
CA ALA A 84 3.82 12.80 16.89
C ALA A 84 2.54 11.94 16.86
N LEU A 85 2.51 10.90 16.03
CA LEU A 85 1.37 9.99 15.88
C LEU A 85 1.46 8.75 16.80
N ARG A 86 2.49 8.67 17.63
CA ARG A 86 2.64 7.58 18.60
C ARG A 86 1.39 7.43 19.46
N GLY A 87 0.89 6.18 19.55
CA GLY A 87 -0.34 5.87 20.28
C GLY A 87 -1.64 6.15 19.50
N GLN A 88 -1.58 6.89 18.39
CA GLN A 88 -2.70 7.16 17.50
C GLN A 88 -2.69 6.13 16.35
N LYS A 89 -3.07 4.89 16.67
CA LYS A 89 -2.83 3.71 15.83
C LYS A 89 -3.24 3.87 14.37
N SER A 90 -4.47 4.32 14.09
CA SER A 90 -4.97 4.42 12.72
C SER A 90 -4.24 5.51 11.92
N GLU A 91 -3.95 6.65 12.56
CA GLU A 91 -3.20 7.74 11.95
C GLU A 91 -1.75 7.35 11.71
N PHE A 92 -1.14 6.64 12.66
CA PHE A 92 0.23 6.13 12.53
C PHE A 92 0.34 5.18 11.34
N VAL A 93 -0.53 4.16 11.26
CA VAL A 93 -0.56 3.18 10.16
C VAL A 93 -0.78 3.85 8.80
N ARG A 94 -1.71 4.80 8.71
CA ARG A 94 -1.91 5.54 7.45
C ARG A 94 -0.69 6.35 7.03
N CYS A 95 0.00 6.97 7.98
CA CYS A 95 1.22 7.72 7.72
C CYS A 95 2.37 6.79 7.31
N ASP A 96 2.50 5.64 7.96
CA ASP A 96 3.45 4.58 7.64
C ASP A 96 3.23 4.06 6.20
N MET A 97 2.01 3.65 5.88
CA MET A 97 1.66 3.18 4.53
C MET A 97 1.90 4.26 3.45
N ALA A 98 1.58 5.53 3.76
CA ALA A 98 1.83 6.64 2.85
C ALA A 98 3.32 6.85 2.55
N PHE A 99 4.22 6.57 3.50
CA PHE A 99 5.66 6.60 3.27
C PHE A 99 6.09 5.52 2.26
N HIS A 100 5.63 4.31 2.41
CA HIS A 100 5.93 3.21 1.49
C HIS A 100 5.39 3.47 0.08
N GLU A 101 4.16 3.99 -0.03
CA GLU A 101 3.60 4.38 -1.33
C GLU A 101 4.38 5.52 -1.98
N GLU A 102 4.82 6.52 -1.20
CA GLU A 102 5.62 7.62 -1.75
C GLU A 102 6.97 7.15 -2.27
N LEU A 103 7.62 6.18 -1.61
CA LEU A 103 8.81 5.52 -2.14
C LEU A 103 8.54 4.83 -3.49
N CYS A 104 7.41 4.13 -3.60
CA CYS A 104 7.01 3.54 -4.87
C CYS A 104 6.77 4.61 -5.94
N ARG A 105 6.13 5.75 -5.61
CA ARG A 105 5.97 6.89 -6.55
C ARG A 105 7.33 7.45 -6.97
N ALA A 106 8.25 7.61 -6.01
CA ALA A 106 9.60 8.11 -6.25
C ALA A 106 10.46 7.14 -7.10
N SER A 107 10.11 5.85 -7.13
CA SER A 107 10.76 4.87 -8.02
C SER A 107 10.60 5.19 -9.50
N GLY A 108 9.57 5.95 -9.89
CA GLY A 108 9.19 6.23 -11.28
C GLY A 108 8.47 5.07 -11.97
N ASN A 109 8.24 3.94 -11.29
CA ASN A 109 7.55 2.79 -11.86
C ASN A 109 6.08 2.73 -11.38
N HIS A 110 5.16 3.15 -12.25
CA HIS A 110 3.73 3.20 -11.94
C HIS A 110 3.10 1.83 -11.62
N LEU A 111 3.68 0.73 -12.10
CA LEU A 111 3.18 -0.62 -11.79
C LEU A 111 3.45 -0.98 -10.32
N LEU A 112 4.62 -0.58 -9.78
CA LEU A 112 4.92 -0.75 -8.36
C LEU A 112 3.92 0.04 -7.49
N VAL A 113 3.63 1.30 -7.88
CA VAL A 113 2.65 2.14 -7.19
C VAL A 113 1.29 1.47 -7.16
N LYS A 114 0.79 1.05 -8.33
CA LYS A 114 -0.53 0.44 -8.46
C LYS A 114 -0.63 -0.84 -7.63
N SER A 115 0.35 -1.74 -7.75
CA SER A 115 0.35 -3.03 -7.06
C SER A 115 0.40 -2.87 -5.54
N LEU A 116 1.23 -1.95 -5.02
CA LEU A 116 1.32 -1.72 -3.58
C LEU A 116 0.05 -1.06 -3.04
N HIS A 117 -0.46 -0.05 -3.74
CA HIS A 117 -1.69 0.65 -3.36
C HIS A 117 -2.87 -0.31 -3.24
N GLU A 118 -3.06 -1.18 -4.24
CA GLU A 118 -4.13 -2.16 -4.27
C GLU A 118 -4.06 -3.13 -3.08
N VAL A 119 -2.87 -3.61 -2.71
CA VAL A 119 -2.66 -4.43 -1.52
C VAL A 119 -2.92 -3.63 -0.24
N PHE A 120 -2.46 -2.38 -0.16
CA PHE A 120 -2.61 -1.55 1.03
C PHE A 120 -4.07 -1.21 1.32
N GLU A 121 -4.87 -0.90 0.31
CA GLU A 121 -6.31 -0.66 0.48
C GLU A 121 -7.03 -1.85 1.14
N GLN A 122 -6.58 -3.09 0.86
CA GLN A 122 -7.16 -4.29 1.44
C GLN A 122 -6.57 -4.66 2.81
N THR A 123 -5.44 -4.08 3.20
CA THR A 123 -4.65 -4.54 4.36
C THR A 123 -4.56 -3.55 5.52
N VAL A 124 -5.24 -2.41 5.48
CA VAL A 124 -5.20 -1.39 6.56
C VAL A 124 -5.45 -2.00 7.94
N ARG A 125 -6.48 -2.83 8.07
CA ARG A 125 -6.80 -3.51 9.34
C ARG A 125 -5.70 -4.46 9.80
N ASN A 126 -5.07 -5.17 8.87
CA ASN A 126 -3.97 -6.08 9.17
C ASN A 126 -2.74 -5.30 9.66
N HIS A 127 -2.43 -4.16 9.05
CA HIS A 127 -1.37 -3.26 9.50
C HIS A 127 -1.65 -2.68 10.89
N GLU A 128 -2.89 -2.32 11.21
CA GLU A 128 -3.28 -1.89 12.55
C GLU A 128 -3.06 -2.99 13.60
N GLN A 129 -3.35 -4.25 13.26
CA GLN A 129 -3.10 -5.41 14.14
C GLN A 129 -1.61 -5.67 14.33
N LEU A 130 -0.81 -5.59 13.25
CA LEU A 130 0.65 -5.73 13.32
C LEU A 130 1.28 -4.64 14.19
N THR A 131 0.90 -3.38 13.98
CA THR A 131 1.39 -2.25 14.77
C THR A 131 1.00 -2.40 16.25
N GLN A 132 -0.20 -2.93 16.53
CA GLN A 132 -0.62 -3.21 17.90
C GLN A 132 0.22 -4.31 18.55
N ARG A 133 0.58 -5.33 17.80
CA ARG A 133 1.32 -6.49 18.32
C ARG A 133 2.81 -6.24 18.46
N PHE A 134 3.41 -5.53 17.51
CA PHE A 134 4.87 -5.40 17.39
C PHE A 134 5.38 -3.98 17.67
N GLY A 135 4.47 -3.00 17.76
CA GLY A 135 4.79 -1.61 18.07
C GLY A 135 5.16 -0.78 16.85
N GLU A 136 5.42 0.50 17.12
CA GLU A 136 5.70 1.54 16.13
C GLU A 136 7.21 1.74 15.90
N GLN A 137 8.05 1.04 16.68
CA GLN A 137 9.49 1.31 16.75
C GLN A 137 10.21 1.05 15.43
N ASP A 138 9.80 0.02 14.69
CA ASP A 138 10.47 -0.37 13.44
C ASP A 138 10.34 0.75 12.39
N ALA A 139 9.16 1.33 12.21
CA ALA A 139 8.97 2.45 11.29
C ALA A 139 9.75 3.69 11.73
N LEU A 140 9.71 4.02 13.02
CA LEU A 140 10.45 5.16 13.58
C LEU A 140 11.96 5.03 13.43
N PHE A 141 12.48 3.82 13.41
CA PHE A 141 13.91 3.54 13.24
C PHE A 141 14.30 3.51 11.75
N PHE A 142 13.59 2.75 10.93
CA PHE A 142 14.00 2.49 9.56
C PHE A 142 13.66 3.61 8.59
N HIS A 143 12.51 4.29 8.72
CA HIS A 143 12.09 5.30 7.74
C HIS A 143 13.09 6.45 7.60
N PRO A 144 13.64 7.04 8.69
CA PRO A 144 14.69 8.07 8.56
C PRO A 144 15.96 7.56 7.87
N MET A 145 16.34 6.31 8.13
CA MET A 145 17.53 5.71 7.51
C MET A 145 17.33 5.45 6.01
N ILE A 146 16.15 4.94 5.63
CA ILE A 146 15.78 4.70 4.23
C ILE A 146 15.74 6.05 3.49
N LEU A 147 15.08 7.06 4.06
CA LEU A 147 15.02 8.39 3.48
C LEU A 147 16.43 8.98 3.27
N ASN A 148 17.30 8.89 4.26
CA ASN A 148 18.68 9.35 4.12
C ASN A 148 19.40 8.63 2.96
N ALA A 149 19.24 7.30 2.85
CA ALA A 149 19.83 6.55 1.75
C ALA A 149 19.32 7.00 0.37
N VAL A 150 18.02 7.36 0.28
CA VAL A 150 17.41 7.93 -0.94
C VAL A 150 18.01 9.30 -1.25
N GLU A 151 18.15 10.19 -0.25
CA GLU A 151 18.70 11.53 -0.41
C GLU A 151 20.15 11.56 -0.89
N VAL A 152 20.96 10.63 -0.36
CA VAL A 152 22.38 10.50 -0.79
C VAL A 152 22.55 9.62 -2.04
N HIS A 153 21.46 9.29 -2.71
CA HIS A 153 21.44 8.48 -3.94
C HIS A 153 22.14 7.11 -3.82
N ASN A 154 22.08 6.51 -2.62
CA ASN A 154 22.66 5.19 -2.36
C ASN A 154 21.60 4.08 -2.51
N ASP A 155 21.43 3.60 -3.73
CA ASP A 155 20.42 2.60 -4.09
C ASP A 155 20.63 1.26 -3.38
N ASN A 156 21.86 0.82 -3.19
CA ASN A 156 22.17 -0.43 -2.50
C ASN A 156 21.81 -0.34 -1.00
N LEU A 157 22.11 0.78 -0.37
CA LEU A 157 21.77 1.01 1.04
C LEU A 157 20.25 1.13 1.22
N ALA A 158 19.56 1.88 0.34
CA ALA A 158 18.11 2.02 0.38
C ALA A 158 17.40 0.65 0.27
N ARG A 159 17.86 -0.20 -0.67
CA ARG A 159 17.39 -1.58 -0.82
C ARG A 159 17.58 -2.40 0.46
N ALA A 160 18.80 -2.40 0.98
CA ALA A 160 19.15 -3.21 2.15
C ALA A 160 18.37 -2.80 3.41
N LEU A 161 18.20 -1.49 3.63
CA LEU A 161 17.43 -0.96 4.76
C LEU A 161 15.95 -1.29 4.65
N MET A 162 15.35 -1.15 3.46
CA MET A 162 13.95 -1.51 3.25
C MET A 162 13.75 -3.03 3.41
N GLN A 163 14.66 -3.84 2.90
CA GLN A 163 14.60 -5.30 3.10
C GLN A 163 14.66 -5.67 4.58
N ALA A 164 15.58 -5.06 5.35
CA ALA A 164 15.69 -5.28 6.80
C ALA A 164 14.42 -4.85 7.54
N HIS A 165 13.84 -3.69 7.17
CA HIS A 165 12.61 -3.18 7.73
C HIS A 165 11.43 -4.16 7.57
N ILE A 166 11.20 -4.63 6.35
CA ILE A 166 10.11 -5.58 6.09
C ILE A 166 10.38 -6.95 6.74
N LEU A 167 11.63 -7.41 6.74
CA LEU A 167 12.01 -8.70 7.32
C LEU A 167 11.75 -8.75 8.83
N GLN A 168 12.02 -7.67 9.57
CA GLN A 168 11.70 -7.61 10.99
C GLN A 168 10.22 -7.88 11.29
N ASN A 169 9.32 -7.38 10.45
CA ASN A 169 7.89 -7.65 10.59
C ASN A 169 7.53 -9.07 10.15
N TYR A 170 8.18 -9.59 9.11
CA TYR A 170 7.96 -10.94 8.61
C TYR A 170 8.36 -12.03 9.64
N ASP A 171 9.46 -11.85 10.33
CA ASP A 171 9.98 -12.82 11.30
C ASP A 171 9.16 -12.85 12.61
N LYS A 172 8.32 -11.83 12.84
CA LYS A 172 7.43 -11.73 14.00
C LYS A 172 6.07 -12.41 13.80
N VAL A 173 5.72 -12.79 12.58
CA VAL A 173 4.44 -13.40 12.15
C VAL A 173 4.61 -14.88 11.85
#